data_090506803c6416b51f2a33f629833801
#
_entry.id   090506803c6416b51f2a33f629833801
#
_cell.length_a   1.000
_cell.length_b   1.000
_cell.length_c   1.000
_cell.angle_alpha   90.00
_cell.angle_beta   90.00
_cell.angle_gamma   90.00
#
_symmetry.space_group_name_H-M   'P 1'
#
loop_
_entity.id
_entity.type
_entity.pdbx_description
1 polymer ?
#
loop_
_entity_poly.entity_id
_entity_poly.type
_entity_poly.pdbx_seq_one_letter_code
_entity_poly.pdbx_strand_id
1 'polypeptide(L)'
;MRNVMQEQDVTDWKERLAAYTPETEQERRDRNEILLAAEQYGTQLLWRSHAESHFTCSGFVMDTRLEKVLMVYHRIYDSFAWTGGHADGSNDFL
;
A
#
# COMPACT_ATOMS: atom_id res chain seq x y z
N MET A 1 0.12 13.07 -11.84
CA MET A 1 -0.24 11.69 -12.21
C MET A 1 0.96 10.77 -12.11
N ARG A 2 0.77 9.61 -11.56
CA ARG A 2 1.84 8.63 -11.44
C ARG A 2 2.10 7.94 -12.76
N ASN A 3 3.35 7.66 -13.05
CA ASN A 3 3.73 6.83 -14.17
C ASN A 3 3.54 5.37 -13.82
N VAL A 4 3.28 4.56 -14.84
CA VAL A 4 3.27 3.12 -14.67
C VAL A 4 4.68 2.66 -14.29
N MET A 5 4.76 1.72 -13.35
CA MET A 5 6.02 1.22 -12.83
C MET A 5 6.86 0.56 -13.91
N GLN A 6 8.14 0.89 -13.91
CA GLN A 6 9.17 0.19 -14.68
C GLN A 6 9.77 -0.91 -13.81
N GLU A 7 10.54 -1.82 -14.41
CA GLU A 7 11.14 -2.93 -13.67
C GLU A 7 12.13 -2.46 -12.60
N GLN A 8 12.91 -1.42 -12.89
CA GLN A 8 13.82 -0.86 -11.89
C GLN A 8 13.08 -0.26 -10.69
N ASP A 9 11.83 0.20 -10.92
CA ASP A 9 11.01 0.73 -9.83
C ASP A 9 10.54 -0.37 -8.90
N VAL A 10 10.32 -1.59 -9.42
CA VAL A 10 10.00 -2.74 -8.58
C VAL A 10 11.12 -2.98 -7.57
N THR A 11 12.37 -2.93 -8.03
CA THR A 11 13.53 -3.08 -7.17
C THR A 11 13.56 -1.97 -6.11
N ASP A 12 13.25 -0.74 -6.50
CA ASP A 12 13.28 0.39 -5.57
C ASP A 12 12.28 0.20 -4.42
N TRP A 13 11.03 -0.11 -4.69
CA TRP A 13 10.06 -0.27 -3.59
C TRP A 13 10.34 -1.52 -2.76
N LYS A 14 10.85 -2.57 -3.36
CA LYS A 14 11.27 -3.78 -2.63
C LYS A 14 12.43 -3.46 -1.69
N GLU A 15 13.40 -2.69 -2.16
CA GLU A 15 14.53 -2.29 -1.34
C GLU A 15 14.08 -1.42 -0.17
N ARG A 16 13.16 -0.48 -0.40
CA ARG A 16 12.63 0.37 0.67
C ARG A 16 11.88 -0.45 1.71
N LEU A 17 11.10 -1.42 1.28
CA LEU A 17 10.37 -2.29 2.20
C LEU A 17 11.33 -3.16 3.01
N ALA A 18 12.36 -3.70 2.36
CA ALA A 18 13.36 -4.53 3.03
C ALA A 18 14.15 -3.73 4.06
N ALA A 19 14.38 -2.44 3.79
CA ALA A 19 15.12 -1.56 4.69
C ALA A 19 14.27 -1.06 5.87
N TYR A 20 12.95 -1.22 5.82
CA TYR A 20 12.06 -0.78 6.90
C TYR A 20 12.36 -1.56 8.18
N THR A 21 12.49 -0.86 9.29
CA THR A 21 12.72 -1.47 10.60
C THR A 21 11.38 -1.67 11.30
N PRO A 22 10.89 -2.91 11.41
CA PRO A 22 9.62 -3.17 12.10
C PRO A 22 9.72 -2.84 13.57
N GLU A 23 8.66 -2.26 14.12
CA GLU A 23 8.59 -1.93 15.54
C GLU A 23 7.94 -3.04 16.37
N THR A 24 7.19 -3.93 15.73
CA THR A 24 6.51 -5.02 16.41
C THR A 24 6.74 -6.34 15.67
N GLU A 25 6.45 -7.44 16.36
CA GLU A 25 6.52 -8.77 15.74
C GLU A 25 5.51 -8.92 14.61
N GLN A 26 4.34 -8.31 14.74
CA GLN A 26 3.33 -8.34 13.69
C GLN A 26 3.82 -7.63 12.43
N GLU A 27 4.41 -6.44 12.60
CA GLU A 27 4.97 -5.71 11.45
C GLU A 27 6.07 -6.49 10.76
N ARG A 28 6.91 -7.18 11.54
CA ARG A 28 7.99 -7.99 10.97
C ARG A 28 7.42 -9.12 10.11
N ARG A 29 6.40 -9.81 10.60
CA ARG A 29 5.76 -10.88 9.85
C ARG A 29 5.08 -10.37 8.60
N ASP A 30 4.37 -9.26 8.72
CA ASP A 30 3.67 -8.64 7.59
C ASP A 30 4.64 -8.21 6.51
N ARG A 31 5.74 -7.55 6.90
CA ARG A 31 6.79 -7.16 5.96
C ARG A 31 7.36 -8.37 5.23
N ASN A 32 7.65 -9.43 5.96
CA ASN A 32 8.23 -10.62 5.36
C ASN A 32 7.26 -11.29 4.38
N GLU A 33 5.98 -11.32 4.68
CA GLU A 33 4.97 -11.86 3.77
C GLU A 33 4.88 -11.03 2.48
N ILE A 34 4.95 -9.71 2.60
CA ILE A 34 4.92 -8.83 1.42
C ILE A 34 6.17 -9.06 0.56
N LEU A 35 7.34 -9.20 1.20
CA LEU A 35 8.58 -9.45 0.47
C LEU A 35 8.55 -10.79 -0.27
N LEU A 36 7.98 -11.83 0.33
CA LEU A 36 7.82 -13.12 -0.33
C LEU A 36 6.87 -13.01 -1.52
N ALA A 37 5.76 -12.30 -1.37
CA ALA A 37 4.84 -12.07 -2.47
C ALA A 37 5.51 -11.27 -3.59
N ALA A 38 6.35 -10.30 -3.23
CA ALA A 38 7.08 -9.50 -4.21
C ALA A 38 8.04 -10.35 -5.04
N GLU A 39 8.71 -11.32 -4.43
CA GLU A 39 9.55 -12.23 -5.17
C GLU A 39 8.76 -13.11 -6.13
N GLN A 40 7.59 -13.58 -5.69
CA GLN A 40 6.79 -14.49 -6.48
C GLN A 40 6.05 -13.80 -7.61
N TYR A 41 5.48 -12.62 -7.36
CA TYR A 41 4.57 -11.96 -8.30
C TYR A 41 5.13 -10.67 -8.91
N GLY A 42 6.10 -10.02 -8.28
CA GLY A 42 6.71 -8.81 -8.82
C GLY A 42 5.70 -7.68 -9.06
N THR A 43 5.74 -7.09 -10.24
CA THR A 43 4.89 -5.95 -10.59
C THR A 43 3.40 -6.31 -10.67
N GLN A 44 3.05 -7.59 -10.73
CA GLN A 44 1.64 -8.00 -10.75
C GLN A 44 0.91 -7.53 -9.50
N LEU A 45 1.61 -7.40 -8.37
CA LEU A 45 1.02 -6.92 -7.11
C LEU A 45 0.51 -5.49 -7.19
N LEU A 46 0.93 -4.72 -8.18
CA LEU A 46 0.51 -3.32 -8.33
C LEU A 46 -0.84 -3.20 -9.05
N TRP A 47 -1.35 -4.30 -9.57
CA TRP A 47 -2.57 -4.29 -10.38
C TRP A 47 -3.68 -5.10 -9.72
N ARG A 48 -4.86 -4.50 -9.64
CA ARG A 48 -6.03 -5.20 -9.08
C ARG A 48 -6.47 -6.40 -9.90
N SER A 49 -6.02 -6.50 -11.16
CA SER A 49 -6.29 -7.67 -11.99
C SER A 49 -5.63 -8.94 -11.44
N HIS A 50 -4.60 -8.79 -10.60
CA HIS A 50 -4.01 -9.91 -9.88
C HIS A 50 -4.89 -10.18 -8.65
N ALA A 51 -5.91 -11.00 -8.82
CA ALA A 51 -6.98 -11.16 -7.84
C ALA A 51 -6.53 -11.80 -6.53
N GLU A 52 -5.50 -12.67 -6.55
CA GLU A 52 -5.02 -13.35 -5.34
C GLU A 52 -4.45 -12.38 -4.32
N SER A 53 -3.71 -11.40 -4.78
CA SER A 53 -3.17 -10.35 -3.93
C SER A 53 -2.76 -9.16 -4.78
N HIS A 54 -2.96 -7.97 -4.26
CA HIS A 54 -2.50 -6.75 -4.90
C HIS A 54 -2.42 -5.64 -3.86
N PHE A 55 -1.60 -4.63 -4.15
CA PHE A 55 -1.39 -3.54 -3.22
C PHE A 55 -2.56 -2.56 -3.23
N THR A 56 -2.89 -2.11 -2.03
CA THR A 56 -3.75 -0.96 -1.80
C THR A 56 -3.01 0.00 -0.87
N CYS A 57 -3.42 1.25 -0.89
CA CYS A 57 -2.84 2.27 -0.02
C CYS A 57 -3.95 2.92 0.78
N SER A 58 -3.63 3.31 2.01
CA SER A 58 -4.54 4.06 2.86
C SER A 58 -3.86 5.35 3.28
N GLY A 59 -4.68 6.37 3.53
CA GLY A 59 -4.15 7.64 3.95
C GLY A 59 -4.98 8.27 5.06
N PHE A 60 -4.30 8.91 6.00
CA PHE A 60 -4.95 9.75 6.99
C PHE A 60 -4.84 11.19 6.53
N VAL A 61 -5.99 11.84 6.33
CA VAL A 61 -6.04 13.27 5.99
C VAL A 61 -6.50 14.01 7.22
N MET A 62 -5.65 14.87 7.74
CA MET A 62 -5.91 15.60 8.98
C MET A 62 -5.91 17.10 8.70
N ASP A 63 -6.62 17.85 9.54
CA ASP A 63 -6.55 19.30 9.46
C ASP A 63 -5.19 19.79 9.97
N THR A 64 -4.90 21.07 9.76
CA THR A 64 -3.58 21.63 10.12
C THR A 64 -3.32 21.66 11.62
N ARG A 65 -4.36 21.52 12.44
CA ARG A 65 -4.23 21.46 13.89
C ARG A 65 -4.06 20.05 14.42
N LEU A 66 -4.17 19.04 13.54
CA LEU A 66 -4.11 17.62 13.90
C LEU A 66 -5.22 17.23 14.90
N GLU A 67 -6.36 17.90 14.82
CA GLU A 67 -7.49 17.66 15.70
C GLU A 67 -8.60 16.84 15.05
N LYS A 68 -8.67 16.87 13.72
CA LYS A 68 -9.74 16.21 12.96
C LYS A 68 -9.14 15.33 11.86
N VAL A 69 -9.79 14.21 11.61
CA VAL A 69 -9.44 13.28 10.54
C VAL A 69 -10.58 13.22 9.55
N LEU A 70 -10.24 13.27 8.25
CA LEU A 70 -11.24 13.10 7.21
C LEU A 70 -11.64 11.62 7.13
N MET A 71 -12.94 11.37 7.23
CA MET A 71 -13.49 10.02 7.08
C MET A 71 -14.48 10.01 5.94
N VAL A 72 -14.57 8.88 5.24
CA VAL A 72 -15.57 8.68 4.19
C VAL A 72 -16.54 7.59 4.61
N TYR A 73 -17.80 7.73 4.21
CA TYR A 73 -18.79 6.70 4.45
C TYR A 73 -18.71 5.66 3.35
N HIS A 74 -18.43 4.42 3.74
CA HIS A 74 -18.31 3.31 2.81
C HIS A 74 -19.64 2.55 2.74
N ARG A 75 -20.34 2.64 1.62
CA ARG A 75 -21.70 2.08 1.51
C ARG A 75 -21.76 0.57 1.66
N ILE A 76 -20.77 -0.14 1.15
CA ILE A 76 -20.77 -1.61 1.20
C ILE A 76 -20.63 -2.09 2.64
N TYR A 77 -19.72 -1.47 3.40
CA TYR A 77 -19.47 -1.86 4.79
C TYR A 77 -20.33 -1.12 5.79
N ASP A 78 -21.14 -0.16 5.32
CA ASP A 78 -22.02 0.67 6.16
C ASP A 78 -21.27 1.24 7.37
N SER A 79 -20.12 1.86 7.11
CA SER A 79 -19.29 2.43 8.17
C SER A 79 -18.42 3.55 7.63
N PHE A 80 -17.89 4.35 8.56
CA PHE A 80 -16.91 5.37 8.23
C PHE A 80 -15.51 4.78 8.26
N ALA A 81 -14.67 5.19 7.32
CA ALA A 81 -13.30 4.73 7.24
C ALA A 81 -12.40 5.84 6.69
N TRP A 82 -11.10 5.69 6.90
CA TRP A 82 -10.13 6.58 6.26
C TRP A 82 -10.09 6.31 4.76
N THR A 83 -9.48 7.23 4.02
CA THR A 83 -9.39 7.13 2.56
C THR A 83 -8.36 6.08 2.15
N GLY A 84 -8.60 5.46 1.01
CA GLY A 84 -7.67 4.48 0.46
C GLY A 84 -8.02 4.14 -0.98
N GLY A 85 -7.16 3.37 -1.63
CA GLY A 85 -7.38 2.94 -3.00
C GLY A 85 -6.36 1.93 -3.46
N HIS A 86 -6.57 1.41 -4.66
CA HIS A 86 -5.67 0.46 -5.28
C HIS A 86 -4.45 1.17 -5.85
N ALA A 87 -3.31 0.46 -5.92
CA ALA A 87 -2.09 1.02 -6.50
C ALA A 87 -2.22 1.31 -7.99
N ASP A 88 -2.94 0.44 -8.73
CA ASP A 88 -3.19 0.58 -10.16
C ASP A 88 -1.93 0.87 -10.98
N GLY A 89 -0.88 0.11 -10.72
CA GLY A 89 0.39 0.22 -11.45
C GLY A 89 1.36 1.24 -10.91
N SER A 90 0.98 2.02 -9.90
CA SER A 90 1.88 3.01 -9.29
C SER A 90 2.75 2.37 -8.21
N ASN A 91 4.01 2.77 -8.17
CA ASN A 91 4.93 2.38 -7.10
C ASN A 91 5.12 3.49 -6.05
N ASP A 92 4.44 4.61 -6.24
CA ASP A 92 4.54 5.73 -5.31
C ASP A 92 3.35 5.67 -4.36
N PHE A 93 3.60 5.19 -3.14
CA PHE A 93 2.57 4.96 -2.14
C PHE A 93 2.36 6.15 -1.20
N LEU A 94 3.00 7.28 -1.46
CA LEU A 94 2.87 8.48 -0.64
C LEU A 94 2.00 9.57 -1.29
#